data_3ea5776eff7e7a9cb02ea9415dcd99ed
#
_entry.id   3ea5776eff7e7a9cb02ea9415dcd99ed
#
_cell.length_a   1.000
_cell.length_b   1.000
_cell.length_c   1.000
_cell.angle_alpha   90.00
_cell.angle_beta   90.00
_cell.angle_gamma   90.00
#
_symmetry.space_group_name_H-M   'P 1'
#
loop_
_entity.id
_entity.type
_entity.pdbx_description
1 polymer ?
#
loop_
_entity_poly.entity_id
_entity_poly.type
_entity_poly.pdbx_seq_one_letter_code
_entity_poly.pdbx_strand_id
1 'polypeptide(L)'
;VLDKTGTITSGKLKVEEVGGYQSDFPADAMMQIAAALEKKSEHPLAEAVVEYAESFQLTIPEIVDFKATFGRGVEGALAADFRVVEVTKNDGPTAVFYAGKRDSTADVPKNSGKSAEQNPETGIARSDADSVTFPAGTKFYVGNLAFLQEKNITLPQGAAEGLNRMADEGMTPLLVAQEGRFLGIIGVSDTVKTTSYEAINAWEKMGVRVIMLTGDNRRTAEAVQQ
;
A
#
# COMPACT_ATOMS: atom_id res chain seq x y z
N VAL A 1 19.89 -17.44 -18.66
CA VAL A 1 19.50 -17.15 -17.28
C VAL A 1 19.46 -15.65 -17.10
N LEU A 2 18.38 -15.12 -16.54
CA LEU A 2 18.17 -13.70 -16.27
C LEU A 2 17.99 -13.49 -14.77
N ASP A 3 18.57 -12.42 -14.23
CA ASP A 3 18.23 -11.95 -12.90
C ASP A 3 16.85 -11.29 -12.92
N LYS A 4 16.08 -11.39 -11.79
CA LYS A 4 14.77 -10.76 -11.69
C LYS A 4 14.90 -9.26 -11.49
N THR A 5 15.52 -8.86 -10.38
CA THR A 5 15.49 -7.47 -9.89
C THR A 5 16.39 -6.56 -10.75
N GLY A 6 15.82 -5.52 -11.33
CA GLY A 6 16.52 -4.57 -12.17
C GLY A 6 16.80 -5.06 -13.61
N THR A 7 16.64 -6.37 -13.89
CA THR A 7 16.78 -6.95 -15.24
C THR A 7 15.43 -7.20 -15.87
N ILE A 8 14.65 -8.14 -15.35
CA ILE A 8 13.28 -8.43 -15.78
C ILE A 8 12.33 -7.34 -15.25
N THR A 9 12.52 -6.94 -14.01
CA THR A 9 11.79 -5.85 -13.35
C THR A 9 12.53 -4.52 -13.45
N SER A 10 11.87 -3.43 -13.10
CA SER A 10 12.44 -2.09 -13.14
C SER A 10 13.51 -1.86 -12.07
N GLY A 11 13.54 -2.66 -11.02
CA GLY A 11 14.33 -2.44 -9.81
C GLY A 11 13.76 -1.32 -8.92
N LYS A 12 12.64 -0.70 -9.33
CA LYS A 12 11.89 0.28 -8.55
C LYS A 12 10.65 -0.34 -7.97
N LEU A 13 10.57 -0.34 -6.65
CA LEU A 13 9.38 -0.74 -5.92
C LEU A 13 8.28 0.31 -6.07
N LYS A 14 7.03 -0.14 -6.19
CA LYS A 14 5.85 0.71 -6.26
C LYS A 14 4.72 0.14 -5.41
N VAL A 15 3.88 1.03 -4.87
CA VAL A 15 2.61 0.63 -4.27
C VAL A 15 1.64 0.29 -5.40
N GLU A 16 1.19 -0.96 -5.42
CA GLU A 16 0.24 -1.47 -6.43
C GLU A 16 -1.18 -1.55 -5.87
N GLU A 17 -1.31 -1.80 -4.58
CA GLU A 17 -2.60 -1.97 -3.93
C GLU A 17 -2.61 -1.40 -2.51
N VAL A 18 -3.74 -0.79 -2.13
CA VAL A 18 -4.00 -0.29 -0.78
C VAL A 18 -5.35 -0.86 -0.32
N GLY A 19 -5.32 -1.72 0.69
CA GLY A 19 -6.51 -2.37 1.25
C GLY A 19 -6.83 -1.87 2.66
N GLY A 20 -7.88 -1.07 2.82
CA GLY A 20 -8.43 -0.68 4.13
C GLY A 20 -9.37 -1.75 4.69
N TYR A 21 -9.29 -2.00 6.00
CA TYR A 21 -10.12 -3.00 6.69
C TYR A 21 -11.00 -2.39 7.79
N GLN A 22 -11.02 -1.08 7.88
CA GLN A 22 -11.83 -0.34 8.83
C GLN A 22 -12.69 0.68 8.09
N SER A 23 -14.00 0.61 8.22
CA SER A 23 -14.93 1.51 7.53
C SER A 23 -14.88 2.95 8.04
N ASP A 24 -14.37 3.15 9.26
CA ASP A 24 -14.19 4.44 9.91
C ASP A 24 -12.75 4.99 9.81
N PHE A 25 -11.89 4.35 9.01
CA PHE A 25 -10.51 4.77 8.79
C PHE A 25 -10.23 4.89 7.28
N PRO A 26 -10.17 6.11 6.74
CA PRO A 26 -9.93 6.32 5.32
C PRO A 26 -8.60 5.73 4.84
N ALA A 27 -8.57 5.18 3.62
CA ALA A 27 -7.35 4.63 3.03
C ALA A 27 -6.25 5.69 2.88
N ASP A 28 -6.63 6.94 2.58
CA ASP A 28 -5.71 8.07 2.51
C ASP A 28 -5.06 8.34 3.87
N ALA A 29 -5.84 8.26 4.97
CA ALA A 29 -5.31 8.39 6.32
C ALA A 29 -4.26 7.31 6.62
N MET A 30 -4.54 6.08 6.21
CA MET A 30 -3.61 4.96 6.36
C MET A 30 -2.32 5.20 5.59
N MET A 31 -2.40 5.67 4.35
CA MET A 31 -1.23 5.99 3.52
C MET A 31 -0.43 7.15 4.08
N GLN A 32 -1.08 8.22 4.59
CA GLN A 32 -0.42 9.35 5.23
C GLN A 32 0.39 8.92 6.46
N ILE A 33 -0.19 8.07 7.30
CA ILE A 33 0.46 7.51 8.49
C ILE A 33 1.60 6.56 8.11
N ALA A 34 1.37 5.67 7.15
CA ALA A 34 2.41 4.76 6.66
C ALA A 34 3.60 5.54 6.09
N ALA A 35 3.34 6.54 5.24
CA ALA A 35 4.38 7.39 4.69
C ALA A 35 5.12 8.20 5.77
N ALA A 36 4.43 8.65 6.82
CA ALA A 36 5.06 9.37 7.93
C ALA A 36 6.06 8.50 8.72
N LEU A 37 5.73 7.23 8.94
CA LEU A 37 6.62 6.25 9.56
C LEU A 37 7.76 5.84 8.61
N GLU A 38 7.44 5.50 7.38
CA GLU A 38 8.43 5.04 6.40
C GLU A 38 9.39 6.15 5.96
N LYS A 39 9.01 7.43 6.01
CA LYS A 39 9.92 8.56 5.74
C LYS A 39 11.16 8.58 6.65
N LYS A 40 11.10 7.92 7.80
CA LYS A 40 12.22 7.77 8.75
C LYS A 40 12.91 6.41 8.63
N SER A 41 12.47 5.54 7.72
CA SER A 41 12.99 4.21 7.46
C SER A 41 14.01 4.22 6.33
N GLU A 42 15.04 3.40 6.43
CA GLU A 42 16.03 3.18 5.36
C GLU A 42 15.70 1.96 4.51
N HIS A 43 14.52 1.35 4.70
CA HIS A 43 14.14 0.15 3.97
C HIS A 43 13.73 0.49 2.52
N PRO A 44 14.09 -0.33 1.52
CA PRO A 44 13.71 -0.05 0.11
C PRO A 44 12.20 0.09 -0.14
N LEU A 45 11.35 -0.58 0.64
CA LEU A 45 9.90 -0.43 0.57
C LEU A 45 9.41 0.96 1.02
N ALA A 46 10.18 1.63 1.87
CA ALA A 46 9.84 2.93 2.43
C ALA A 46 9.73 4.01 1.35
N GLU A 47 10.68 4.03 0.41
CA GLU A 47 10.69 4.96 -0.72
C GLU A 47 9.40 4.84 -1.55
N ALA A 48 8.97 3.61 -1.85
CA ALA A 48 7.73 3.36 -2.60
C ALA A 48 6.48 3.92 -1.91
N VAL A 49 6.38 3.76 -0.58
CA VAL A 49 5.25 4.26 0.21
C VAL A 49 5.24 5.79 0.26
N VAL A 50 6.41 6.40 0.43
CA VAL A 50 6.56 7.87 0.46
C VAL A 50 6.29 8.46 -0.92
N GLU A 51 6.89 7.91 -2.00
CA GLU A 51 6.64 8.36 -3.38
C GLU A 51 5.14 8.27 -3.74
N TYR A 52 4.46 7.21 -3.31
CA TYR A 52 3.02 7.06 -3.50
C TYR A 52 2.25 8.21 -2.83
N ALA A 53 2.49 8.44 -1.55
CA ALA A 53 1.81 9.51 -0.80
C ALA A 53 2.07 10.90 -1.41
N GLU A 54 3.30 11.18 -1.83
CA GLU A 54 3.69 12.44 -2.47
C GLU A 54 3.02 12.61 -3.86
N SER A 55 2.91 11.52 -4.65
CA SER A 55 2.27 11.56 -5.96
C SER A 55 0.78 11.92 -5.89
N PHE A 56 0.12 11.56 -4.79
CA PHE A 56 -1.26 11.94 -4.48
C PHE A 56 -1.38 13.24 -3.66
N GLN A 57 -0.25 13.94 -3.42
CA GLN A 57 -0.20 15.17 -2.63
C GLN A 57 -0.81 15.02 -1.23
N LEU A 58 -0.66 13.83 -0.64
CA LEU A 58 -1.13 13.56 0.71
C LEU A 58 -0.29 14.33 1.73
N THR A 59 -0.94 14.90 2.74
CA THR A 59 -0.24 15.56 3.84
C THR A 59 0.39 14.50 4.74
N ILE A 60 1.72 14.50 4.88
CA ILE A 60 2.46 13.54 5.72
C ILE A 60 2.66 14.18 7.10
N PRO A 61 2.06 13.61 8.19
CA PRO A 61 2.22 14.14 9.53
C PRO A 61 3.63 13.90 10.08
N GLU A 62 3.99 14.66 11.12
CA GLU A 62 5.24 14.45 11.84
C GLU A 62 5.10 13.32 12.86
N ILE A 63 6.12 12.45 12.92
CA ILE A 63 6.21 11.32 13.85
C ILE A 63 7.33 11.57 14.87
N VAL A 64 7.03 11.31 16.14
CA VAL A 64 7.97 11.25 17.25
C VAL A 64 8.11 9.82 17.77
N ASP A 65 9.07 9.58 18.66
CA ASP A 65 9.32 8.26 19.26
C ASP A 65 9.49 7.13 18.25
N PHE A 66 10.07 7.49 17.08
CA PHE A 66 10.31 6.54 16.00
C PHE A 66 11.27 5.43 16.42
N LYS A 67 10.91 4.19 16.11
CA LYS A 67 11.72 3.01 16.34
C LYS A 67 11.59 2.04 15.18
N ALA A 68 12.73 1.61 14.64
CA ALA A 68 12.80 0.54 13.65
C ALA A 68 13.19 -0.78 14.32
N THR A 69 12.50 -1.87 13.94
CA THR A 69 12.85 -3.23 14.35
C THR A 69 13.30 -3.98 13.10
N PHE A 70 14.59 -4.33 13.06
CA PHE A 70 15.23 -4.92 11.89
C PHE A 70 14.49 -6.16 11.38
N GLY A 71 14.18 -6.16 10.07
CA GLY A 71 13.49 -7.26 9.39
C GLY A 71 12.02 -7.44 9.80
N ARG A 72 11.43 -6.50 10.56
CA ARG A 72 10.07 -6.60 11.07
C ARG A 72 9.19 -5.41 10.71
N GLY A 73 9.60 -4.20 11.07
CA GLY A 73 8.80 -3.02 10.82
C GLY A 73 9.23 -1.80 11.64
N VAL A 74 8.41 -0.77 11.57
CA VAL A 74 8.62 0.53 12.20
C VAL A 74 7.43 0.92 13.06
N GLU A 75 7.67 1.70 14.11
CA GLU A 75 6.66 2.26 15.01
C GLU A 75 6.98 3.72 15.36
N GLY A 76 5.95 4.45 15.73
CA GLY A 76 6.10 5.84 16.21
C GLY A 76 4.76 6.42 16.61
N ALA A 77 4.79 7.64 17.14
CA ALA A 77 3.61 8.36 17.58
C ALA A 77 3.47 9.70 16.84
N LEU A 78 2.25 10.18 16.68
CA LEU A 78 1.99 11.51 16.12
C LEU A 78 2.56 12.60 17.03
N ALA A 79 3.29 13.56 16.46
CA ALA A 79 3.86 14.71 17.17
C ALA A 79 2.78 15.71 17.62
N ALA A 80 1.68 15.83 16.86
CA ALA A 80 0.57 16.74 17.08
C ALA A 80 -0.74 16.10 16.63
N ASP A 81 -1.87 16.73 16.98
CA ASP A 81 -3.18 16.34 16.47
C ASP A 81 -3.16 16.38 14.93
N PHE A 82 -3.60 15.30 14.33
CA PHE A 82 -3.61 15.14 12.87
C PHE A 82 -5.02 14.90 12.36
N ARG A 83 -5.50 15.82 11.52
CA ARG A 83 -6.81 15.74 10.89
C ARG A 83 -6.66 15.29 9.44
N VAL A 84 -7.32 14.20 9.10
CA VAL A 84 -7.44 13.71 7.73
C VAL A 84 -8.80 14.08 7.19
N VAL A 85 -8.80 14.70 6.02
CA VAL A 85 -9.99 14.92 5.21
C VAL A 85 -9.91 13.95 4.04
N GLU A 86 -10.93 13.14 3.82
CA GLU A 86 -10.94 12.17 2.74
C GLU A 86 -10.80 12.88 1.39
N VAL A 87 -9.79 12.47 0.60
CA VAL A 87 -9.55 13.02 -0.74
C VAL A 87 -10.14 12.07 -1.76
N THR A 88 -11.38 12.29 -2.15
CA THR A 88 -12.00 11.53 -3.25
C THR A 88 -11.45 12.05 -4.59
N LYS A 89 -10.51 11.31 -5.21
CA LYS A 89 -10.13 11.53 -6.61
C LYS A 89 -11.02 10.70 -7.52
N ASN A 90 -11.67 11.34 -8.49
CA ASN A 90 -12.53 10.69 -9.48
C ASN A 90 -11.77 9.84 -10.54
N ASP A 91 -10.43 9.92 -10.61
CA ASP A 91 -9.65 9.29 -11.68
C ASP A 91 -8.31 8.76 -11.15
N GLY A 92 -8.31 7.59 -10.50
CA GLY A 92 -7.07 6.90 -10.14
C GLY A 92 -7.24 5.38 -10.14
N PRO A 93 -6.31 4.62 -10.77
CA PRO A 93 -6.35 3.17 -10.76
C PRO A 93 -5.75 2.66 -9.45
N THR A 94 -6.48 2.75 -8.35
CA THR A 94 -6.11 2.00 -7.17
C THR A 94 -7.40 1.48 -6.57
N ALA A 95 -7.60 0.19 -6.71
CA ALA A 95 -8.73 -0.48 -6.12
C ALA A 95 -8.61 -0.39 -4.60
N VAL A 96 -9.36 0.51 -4.00
CA VAL A 96 -9.57 0.53 -2.56
C VAL A 96 -10.55 -0.58 -2.25
N PHE A 97 -10.05 -1.75 -1.90
CA PHE A 97 -10.91 -2.86 -1.48
C PHE A 97 -11.24 -2.70 0.01
N TYR A 98 -12.44 -2.24 0.31
CA TYR A 98 -13.01 -2.42 1.63
C TYR A 98 -13.41 -3.90 1.79
N ALA A 99 -12.82 -4.62 2.74
CA ALA A 99 -13.23 -5.98 3.06
C ALA A 99 -14.59 -5.98 3.75
N GLY A 100 -15.65 -6.11 2.96
CA GLY A 100 -17.01 -6.22 3.45
C GLY A 100 -17.99 -6.40 2.29
N LYS A 101 -18.15 -7.62 1.78
CA LYS A 101 -19.02 -8.13 0.71
C LYS A 101 -18.41 -8.07 -0.70
N ARG A 102 -17.97 -9.25 -1.15
CA ARG A 102 -17.95 -9.56 -2.58
C ARG A 102 -19.38 -9.67 -3.07
N ASP A 103 -19.88 -8.62 -3.73
CA ASP A 103 -20.84 -8.78 -4.81
C ASP A 103 -20.10 -8.56 -6.12
N SER A 104 -20.09 -9.58 -6.97
CA SER A 104 -19.38 -9.66 -8.25
C SER A 104 -19.97 -8.76 -9.34
N THR A 105 -20.68 -7.71 -8.96
CA THR A 105 -21.21 -6.66 -9.84
C THR A 105 -21.27 -5.36 -9.04
N ALA A 106 -20.11 -4.79 -8.69
CA ALA A 106 -20.11 -3.48 -8.07
C ALA A 106 -20.30 -2.41 -9.15
N ASP A 107 -21.54 -2.03 -9.39
CA ASP A 107 -21.86 -0.71 -9.88
C ASP A 107 -21.23 0.33 -8.97
N VAL A 108 -20.40 1.18 -9.54
CA VAL A 108 -19.89 2.39 -8.90
C VAL A 108 -21.11 3.19 -8.44
N PRO A 109 -21.29 3.52 -7.16
CA PRO A 109 -22.42 4.30 -6.73
C PRO A 109 -22.34 5.68 -7.39
N LYS A 110 -23.28 5.95 -8.28
CA LYS A 110 -23.54 7.31 -8.80
C LYS A 110 -24.02 8.15 -7.62
N ASN A 111 -23.12 8.96 -7.10
CA ASN A 111 -23.43 9.88 -6.01
C ASN A 111 -24.42 10.94 -6.49
N SER A 112 -25.65 10.88 -6.01
CA SER A 112 -26.69 11.88 -6.23
C SER A 112 -26.44 13.07 -5.30
N GLY A 113 -25.90 14.15 -5.85
CA GLY A 113 -26.18 15.53 -5.50
C GLY A 113 -26.14 15.98 -4.05
N LYS A 114 -24.97 16.41 -3.57
CA LYS A 114 -24.84 17.58 -2.70
C LYS A 114 -23.63 18.36 -3.19
N SER A 115 -23.83 19.67 -3.40
CA SER A 115 -22.84 20.61 -3.90
C SER A 115 -21.61 20.64 -2.97
N ALA A 116 -20.53 20.04 -3.44
CA ALA A 116 -19.20 20.21 -2.88
C ALA A 116 -18.58 21.48 -3.48
N GLU A 117 -18.07 22.37 -2.64
CA GLU A 117 -17.26 23.49 -3.10
C GLU A 117 -15.96 22.93 -3.73
N GLN A 118 -15.79 23.14 -5.02
CA GLN A 118 -14.57 22.77 -5.74
C GLN A 118 -13.49 23.83 -5.48
N ASN A 119 -12.32 23.39 -5.04
CA ASN A 119 -11.14 24.23 -5.03
C ASN A 119 -10.63 24.33 -6.47
N PRO A 120 -10.58 25.53 -7.09
CA PRO A 120 -10.30 25.70 -8.52
C PRO A 120 -8.85 25.34 -8.92
N GLU A 121 -7.93 25.19 -7.97
CA GLU A 121 -6.52 24.92 -8.27
C GLU A 121 -6.12 23.43 -8.29
N THR A 122 -6.89 22.53 -7.66
CA THR A 122 -6.51 21.12 -7.56
C THR A 122 -7.57 20.11 -8.05
N GLY A 123 -8.80 20.55 -8.32
CA GLY A 123 -9.89 19.66 -8.78
C GLY A 123 -10.34 18.62 -7.73
N ILE A 124 -9.98 18.79 -6.47
CA ILE A 124 -10.26 17.84 -5.39
C ILE A 124 -11.49 18.32 -4.63
N ALA A 125 -12.55 17.50 -4.57
CA ALA A 125 -13.72 17.75 -3.73
C ALA A 125 -13.40 17.38 -2.27
N ARG A 126 -13.66 18.27 -1.32
CA ARG A 126 -13.49 18.05 0.12
C ARG A 126 -14.85 18.14 0.81
N SER A 127 -15.16 17.17 1.69
CA SER A 127 -16.33 17.20 2.57
C SER A 127 -15.85 17.25 4.02
N ASP A 128 -16.27 18.25 4.77
CA ASP A 128 -15.95 18.39 6.20
C ASP A 128 -16.67 17.34 7.07
N ALA A 129 -17.66 16.64 6.51
CA ALA A 129 -18.43 15.62 7.24
C ALA A 129 -17.66 14.30 7.45
N ASP A 130 -16.64 14.02 6.62
CA ASP A 130 -15.91 12.74 6.60
C ASP A 130 -14.45 12.88 7.10
N SER A 131 -14.19 13.87 7.97
CA SER A 131 -12.85 14.05 8.54
C SER A 131 -12.64 13.21 9.79
N VAL A 132 -11.45 12.56 9.87
CA VAL A 132 -11.02 11.82 11.06
C VAL A 132 -9.86 12.58 11.71
N THR A 133 -9.90 12.75 13.03
CA THR A 133 -8.84 13.42 13.80
C THR A 133 -8.17 12.43 14.74
N PHE A 134 -6.85 12.37 14.67
CA PHE A 134 -6.00 11.57 15.57
C PHE A 134 -5.29 12.48 16.53
N PRO A 135 -5.43 12.26 17.86
CA PRO A 135 -4.71 13.05 18.86
C PRO A 135 -3.19 12.89 18.80
N ALA A 136 -2.45 13.89 19.23
CA ALA A 136 -1.03 13.78 19.50
C ALA A 136 -0.74 12.58 20.43
N GLY A 137 0.37 11.89 20.19
CA GLY A 137 0.75 10.69 20.93
C GLY A 137 0.06 9.40 20.47
N THR A 138 -0.88 9.45 19.50
CA THR A 138 -1.44 8.21 18.90
C THR A 138 -0.34 7.41 18.25
N LYS A 139 -0.20 6.13 18.65
CA LYS A 139 0.85 5.23 18.16
C LYS A 139 0.39 4.42 16.97
N PHE A 140 1.30 4.30 16.00
CA PHE A 140 1.08 3.52 14.79
C PHE A 140 2.25 2.57 14.51
N TYR A 141 1.96 1.53 13.74
CA TYR A 141 2.88 0.45 13.40
C TYR A 141 2.77 0.14 11.91
N VAL A 142 3.91 -0.02 11.24
CA VAL A 142 3.98 -0.52 9.86
C VAL A 142 5.01 -1.66 9.82
N GLY A 143 4.63 -2.80 9.25
CA GLY A 143 5.56 -3.92 9.18
C GLY A 143 4.93 -5.22 8.71
N ASN A 144 5.62 -6.33 8.96
CA ASN A 144 5.15 -7.66 8.60
C ASN A 144 4.21 -8.25 9.69
N LEU A 145 3.61 -9.41 9.37
CA LEU A 145 2.68 -10.08 10.28
C LEU A 145 3.28 -10.37 11.66
N ALA A 146 4.53 -10.82 11.70
CA ALA A 146 5.19 -11.15 12.97
C ALA A 146 5.36 -9.90 13.85
N PHE A 147 5.63 -8.74 13.25
CA PHE A 147 5.72 -7.49 13.99
C PHE A 147 4.39 -7.08 14.63
N LEU A 148 3.29 -7.16 13.88
CA LEU A 148 1.97 -6.83 14.43
C LEU A 148 1.53 -7.83 15.53
N GLN A 149 1.85 -9.11 15.37
CA GLN A 149 1.60 -10.12 16.42
C GLN A 149 2.33 -9.82 17.72
N GLU A 150 3.59 -9.35 17.67
CA GLU A 150 4.34 -8.88 18.84
C GLU A 150 3.69 -7.66 19.54
N LYS A 151 2.96 -6.85 18.77
CA LYS A 151 2.18 -5.72 19.31
C LYS A 151 0.78 -6.15 19.78
N ASN A 152 0.48 -7.45 19.80
CA ASN A 152 -0.84 -8.02 20.15
C ASN A 152 -1.98 -7.53 19.23
N ILE A 153 -1.66 -7.27 17.97
CA ILE A 153 -2.63 -6.86 16.95
C ILE A 153 -3.07 -8.07 16.15
N THR A 154 -4.37 -8.36 16.20
CA THR A 154 -4.96 -9.49 15.49
C THR A 154 -5.50 -9.04 14.14
N LEU A 155 -5.21 -9.80 13.09
CA LEU A 155 -5.78 -9.58 11.77
C LEU A 155 -7.20 -10.14 11.71
N PRO A 156 -8.18 -9.39 11.17
CA PRO A 156 -9.49 -9.94 10.86
C PRO A 156 -9.37 -10.97 9.73
N GLN A 157 -10.33 -11.90 9.63
CA GLN A 157 -10.28 -13.02 8.70
C GLN A 157 -10.08 -12.57 7.24
N GLY A 158 -10.79 -11.55 6.78
CA GLY A 158 -10.64 -11.03 5.42
C GLY A 158 -9.26 -10.41 5.14
N ALA A 159 -8.57 -9.89 6.17
CA ALA A 159 -7.21 -9.36 6.02
C ALA A 159 -6.19 -10.48 5.79
N ALA A 160 -6.36 -11.62 6.44
CA ALA A 160 -5.50 -12.78 6.21
C ALA A 160 -5.63 -13.32 4.77
N GLU A 161 -6.84 -13.32 4.22
CA GLU A 161 -7.08 -13.68 2.82
C GLU A 161 -6.43 -12.66 1.86
N GLY A 162 -6.59 -11.35 2.11
CA GLY A 162 -5.98 -10.29 1.32
C GLY A 162 -4.45 -10.37 1.32
N LEU A 163 -3.85 -10.62 2.49
CA LEU A 163 -2.41 -10.80 2.65
C LEU A 163 -1.89 -11.97 1.82
N ASN A 164 -2.57 -13.12 1.84
CA ASN A 164 -2.18 -14.28 1.06
C ASN A 164 -2.32 -14.00 -0.44
N ARG A 165 -3.43 -13.38 -0.87
CA ARG A 165 -3.65 -13.01 -2.27
C ARG A 165 -2.55 -12.08 -2.78
N MET A 166 -2.25 -10.98 -2.08
CA MET A 166 -1.18 -10.07 -2.47
C MET A 166 0.17 -10.78 -2.59
N ALA A 167 0.48 -11.68 -1.66
CA ALA A 167 1.71 -12.48 -1.71
C ALA A 167 1.71 -13.45 -2.92
N ASP A 168 0.58 -14.06 -3.25
CA ASP A 168 0.44 -14.95 -4.40
C ASP A 168 0.51 -14.17 -5.74
N GLU A 169 0.15 -12.89 -5.74
CA GLU A 169 0.30 -11.96 -6.86
C GLU A 169 1.70 -11.30 -6.92
N GLY A 170 2.64 -11.77 -6.09
CA GLY A 170 4.04 -11.31 -6.11
C GLY A 170 4.31 -9.98 -5.40
N MET A 171 3.33 -9.45 -4.70
CA MET A 171 3.50 -8.24 -3.89
C MET A 171 4.11 -8.55 -2.53
N THR A 172 4.85 -7.61 -1.98
CA THR A 172 5.28 -7.62 -0.58
C THR A 172 4.26 -6.84 0.25
N PRO A 173 3.50 -7.50 1.12
CA PRO A 173 2.50 -6.82 1.93
C PRO A 173 3.13 -6.11 3.13
N LEU A 174 2.84 -4.83 3.30
CA LEU A 174 3.09 -4.03 4.49
C LEU A 174 1.77 -3.86 5.26
N LEU A 175 1.75 -4.32 6.50
CA LEU A 175 0.58 -4.21 7.35
C LEU A 175 0.65 -2.93 8.17
N VAL A 176 -0.45 -2.19 8.21
CA VAL A 176 -0.57 -0.92 8.95
C VAL A 176 -1.55 -1.10 10.10
N ALA A 177 -1.17 -0.60 11.27
CA ALA A 177 -2.00 -0.68 12.46
C ALA A 177 -1.84 0.55 13.35
N GLN A 178 -2.89 0.83 14.12
CA GLN A 178 -2.88 1.70 15.29
C GLN A 178 -2.74 0.83 16.55
N GLU A 179 -2.36 1.39 17.67
CA GLU A 179 -2.30 0.66 18.94
C GLU A 179 -3.62 -0.09 19.22
N GLY A 180 -3.52 -1.43 19.32
CA GLY A 180 -4.66 -2.32 19.53
C GLY A 180 -5.58 -2.55 18.33
N ARG A 181 -5.33 -1.95 17.15
CA ARG A 181 -6.26 -1.98 16.02
C ARG A 181 -5.53 -2.17 14.69
N PHE A 182 -5.89 -3.21 13.95
CA PHE A 182 -5.45 -3.38 12.56
C PHE A 182 -6.20 -2.41 11.63
N LEU A 183 -5.48 -1.73 10.72
CA LEU A 183 -6.03 -0.74 9.80
C LEU A 183 -6.11 -1.26 8.37
N GLY A 184 -5.02 -1.83 7.84
CA GLY A 184 -5.01 -2.28 6.48
C GLY A 184 -3.68 -2.84 6.00
N ILE A 185 -3.61 -3.11 4.69
CA ILE A 185 -2.45 -3.68 4.01
C ILE A 185 -2.10 -2.81 2.81
N ILE A 186 -0.82 -2.56 2.62
CA ILE A 186 -0.25 -1.92 1.44
C ILE A 186 0.54 -2.98 0.69
N GLY A 187 0.18 -3.26 -0.54
CA GLY A 187 0.89 -4.17 -1.44
C GLY A 187 1.94 -3.42 -2.25
N VAL A 188 3.20 -3.82 -2.13
CA VAL A 188 4.33 -3.21 -2.86
C VAL A 188 4.99 -4.25 -3.73
N SER A 189 5.23 -3.95 -5.00
CA SER A 189 5.92 -4.85 -5.92
C SER A 189 6.99 -4.13 -6.75
N ASP A 190 7.88 -4.93 -7.34
CA ASP A 190 8.83 -4.48 -8.34
C ASP A 190 8.25 -4.76 -9.73
N THR A 191 7.90 -3.70 -10.45
CA THR A 191 7.15 -3.78 -11.70
C THR A 191 7.99 -4.43 -12.82
N VAL A 192 7.44 -5.43 -13.51
CA VAL A 192 8.05 -6.02 -14.71
C VAL A 192 8.10 -4.98 -15.83
N LYS A 193 9.27 -4.86 -16.49
CA LYS A 193 9.43 -3.96 -17.64
C LYS A 193 8.61 -4.47 -18.84
N THR A 194 7.90 -3.61 -19.53
CA THR A 194 7.21 -3.96 -20.77
C THR A 194 8.16 -4.58 -21.80
N THR A 195 9.37 -4.04 -21.90
CA THR A 195 10.41 -4.57 -22.79
C THR A 195 10.89 -5.98 -22.43
N SER A 196 10.73 -6.41 -21.18
CA SER A 196 11.09 -7.75 -20.75
C SER A 196 10.16 -8.81 -21.31
N TYR A 197 8.86 -8.53 -21.36
CA TYR A 197 7.88 -9.41 -22.01
C TYR A 197 8.20 -9.59 -23.49
N GLU A 198 8.50 -8.49 -24.20
CA GLU A 198 8.84 -8.54 -25.62
C GLU A 198 10.11 -9.35 -25.88
N ALA A 199 11.16 -9.12 -25.07
CA ALA A 199 12.43 -9.81 -25.20
C ALA A 199 12.32 -11.32 -24.90
N ILE A 200 11.62 -11.69 -23.82
CA ILE A 200 11.41 -13.09 -23.45
C ILE A 200 10.62 -13.81 -24.52
N ASN A 201 9.51 -13.24 -25.00
CA ASN A 201 8.72 -13.80 -26.09
C ASN A 201 9.54 -13.98 -27.39
N ALA A 202 10.41 -13.03 -27.71
CA ALA A 202 11.28 -13.14 -28.87
C ALA A 202 12.27 -14.31 -28.75
N TRP A 203 12.89 -14.48 -27.58
CA TRP A 203 13.82 -15.58 -27.32
C TRP A 203 13.11 -16.95 -27.33
N GLU A 204 11.93 -17.07 -26.79
CA GLU A 204 11.14 -18.30 -26.81
C GLU A 204 10.77 -18.71 -28.25
N LYS A 205 10.39 -17.75 -29.11
CA LYS A 205 10.17 -17.98 -30.54
C LYS A 205 11.43 -18.44 -31.29
N MET A 206 12.61 -18.07 -30.79
CA MET A 206 13.89 -18.55 -31.30
C MET A 206 14.31 -19.91 -30.71
N GLY A 207 13.47 -20.53 -29.87
CA GLY A 207 13.77 -21.82 -29.23
C GLY A 207 14.72 -21.70 -28.02
N VAL A 208 14.96 -20.49 -27.51
CA VAL A 208 15.81 -20.26 -26.35
C VAL A 208 15.00 -20.46 -25.08
N ARG A 209 15.45 -21.36 -24.22
CA ARG A 209 14.84 -21.54 -22.89
C ARG A 209 15.29 -20.43 -21.94
N VAL A 210 14.37 -19.62 -21.48
CA VAL A 210 14.62 -18.56 -20.47
C VAL A 210 14.48 -19.15 -19.07
N ILE A 211 15.41 -18.83 -18.17
CA ILE A 211 15.40 -19.23 -16.76
C ILE A 211 15.60 -17.95 -15.94
N MET A 212 14.67 -17.67 -15.04
CA MET A 212 14.76 -16.56 -14.09
C MET A 212 15.51 -17.01 -12.83
N LEU A 213 16.48 -16.21 -12.40
CA LEU A 213 17.17 -16.34 -11.12
C LEU A 213 16.68 -15.24 -10.19
N THR A 214 16.28 -15.61 -8.97
CA THR A 214 15.81 -14.65 -7.96
C THR A 214 16.12 -15.15 -6.55
N GLY A 215 16.40 -14.22 -5.64
CA GLY A 215 16.51 -14.48 -4.21
C GLY A 215 15.16 -14.46 -3.47
N ASP A 216 14.05 -14.16 -4.18
CA ASP A 216 12.72 -14.10 -3.61
C ASP A 216 12.17 -15.48 -3.25
N ASN A 217 11.11 -15.49 -2.45
CA ASN A 217 10.39 -16.72 -2.18
C ASN A 217 9.71 -17.26 -3.46
N ARG A 218 9.38 -18.55 -3.45
CA ARG A 218 8.83 -19.27 -4.60
C ARG A 218 7.54 -18.62 -5.14
N ARG A 219 6.65 -18.13 -4.26
CA ARG A 219 5.37 -17.52 -4.67
C ARG A 219 5.60 -16.25 -5.48
N THR A 220 6.49 -15.37 -5.01
CA THR A 220 6.85 -14.13 -5.73
C THR A 220 7.51 -14.43 -7.08
N ALA A 221 8.32 -15.50 -7.16
CA ALA A 221 8.93 -15.91 -8.41
C ALA A 221 7.91 -16.46 -9.43
N GLU A 222 6.96 -17.27 -8.97
CA GLU A 222 5.88 -17.84 -9.82
C GLU A 222 4.94 -16.74 -10.36
N ALA A 223 4.67 -15.68 -9.58
CA ALA A 223 3.84 -14.55 -10.01
C ALA A 223 4.45 -13.75 -11.17
N VAL A 224 5.79 -13.64 -11.24
CA VAL A 224 6.49 -12.95 -12.34
C VAL A 224 6.59 -13.81 -13.61
N GLN A 225 6.33 -15.11 -13.50
CA GLN A 225 6.45 -16.08 -14.60
C GLN A 225 5.18 -16.17 -15.46
N GLN A 226 4.05 -15.60 -15.03
CA GLN A 226 2.78 -15.55 -15.74
C GLN A 226 2.68 -14.32 -16.65
#